data_946b19e3974051c08c27989d44a81641
#
_entry.id   946b19e3974051c08c27989d44a81641
#
_cell.length_a   1.000
_cell.length_b   1.000
_cell.length_c   1.000
_cell.angle_alpha   90.00
_cell.angle_beta   90.00
_cell.angle_gamma   90.00
#
_symmetry.space_group_name_H-M   'P 1'
#
loop_
_entity.id
_entity.type
_entity.pdbx_description
1 polymer ?
#
loop_
_entity_poly.entity_id
_entity_poly.type
_entity_poly.pdbx_seq_one_letter_code
_entity_poly.pdbx_strand_id
1 'polypeptide(L)'
;MDPTPLTVSQLFPAQFTIASAAYTRTTQQASTHCPGAVFGTKLQAAVRKYKCSQVLRASYLAKGPKLMGTIGVLNLSNSAGAKDVGKATGSSQFIAQLAARSGPTHHLAKGTGLEEAEVKGHYLILTWAEFTTLRAPSTAHQKAQLKAFSADLISRTANVSLTSRMVTGGPEVP
;
A
#
# COMPACT_ATOMS: atom_id res chain seq x y z
N MET A 1 14.64 -12.99 4.50
CA MET A 1 13.84 -12.18 5.44
C MET A 1 14.76 -11.15 6.04
N ASP A 2 14.39 -9.88 5.99
CA ASP A 2 15.14 -8.82 6.66
C ASP A 2 14.92 -8.96 8.18
N PRO A 3 15.98 -9.16 8.98
CA PRO A 3 15.85 -9.32 10.43
C PRO A 3 15.49 -8.01 11.14
N THR A 4 15.70 -6.87 10.49
CA THR A 4 15.40 -5.56 11.07
C THR A 4 13.97 -5.14 10.73
N PRO A 5 13.08 -4.95 11.72
CA PRO A 5 11.72 -4.52 11.45
C PRO A 5 11.66 -3.19 10.69
N LEU A 6 10.74 -3.11 9.73
CA LEU A 6 10.41 -1.85 9.08
C LEU A 6 9.67 -0.92 10.06
N THR A 7 9.83 0.38 9.89
CA THR A 7 9.02 1.37 10.61
C THR A 7 8.15 2.17 9.64
N VAL A 8 7.04 2.67 10.14
CA VAL A 8 6.12 3.49 9.33
C VAL A 8 6.81 4.76 8.84
N SER A 9 7.61 5.40 9.67
CA SER A 9 8.35 6.63 9.32
C SER A 9 9.39 6.41 8.22
N GLN A 10 9.99 5.22 8.14
CA GLN A 10 10.91 4.87 7.06
C GLN A 10 10.20 4.73 5.70
N LEU A 11 9.00 4.15 5.71
CA LEU A 11 8.28 3.85 4.47
C LEU A 11 7.37 4.97 3.99
N PHE A 12 6.71 5.67 4.92
CA PHE A 12 5.56 6.50 4.60
C PHE A 12 5.76 7.93 5.13
N PRO A 13 6.28 8.86 4.31
CA PRO A 13 6.42 10.26 4.70
C PRO A 13 5.04 10.88 5.01
N ALA A 14 5.02 11.88 5.89
CA ALA A 14 3.78 12.58 6.25
C ALA A 14 3.17 13.33 5.07
N GLN A 15 4.03 13.85 4.19
CA GLN A 15 3.64 14.59 2.97
C GLN A 15 4.67 14.39 1.86
N PHE A 16 4.21 14.44 0.63
CA PHE A 16 5.08 14.53 -0.55
C PHE A 16 4.33 15.20 -1.71
N THR A 17 5.07 15.61 -2.73
CA THR A 17 4.51 16.27 -3.93
C THR A 17 5.03 15.59 -5.18
N ILE A 18 4.17 15.38 -6.17
CA ILE A 18 4.51 14.96 -7.52
C ILE A 18 3.87 15.94 -8.50
N ALA A 19 4.68 16.56 -9.35
CA ALA A 19 4.24 17.68 -10.19
C ALA A 19 3.49 18.72 -9.35
N SER A 20 2.21 18.95 -9.60
CA SER A 20 1.36 19.89 -8.85
C SER A 20 0.48 19.21 -7.80
N ALA A 21 0.50 17.88 -7.71
CA ALA A 21 -0.32 17.15 -6.76
C ALA A 21 0.39 17.00 -5.41
N ALA A 22 -0.27 17.44 -4.33
CA ALA A 22 0.19 17.27 -2.97
C ALA A 22 -0.52 16.08 -2.31
N TYR A 23 0.26 15.22 -1.67
CA TYR A 23 -0.21 14.03 -0.96
C TYR A 23 0.01 14.21 0.54
N THR A 24 -1.01 13.94 1.33
CA THR A 24 -0.95 14.01 2.79
C THR A 24 -1.34 12.66 3.38
N ARG A 25 -0.48 12.11 4.25
CA ARG A 25 -0.79 10.92 5.03
C ARG A 25 -1.83 11.26 6.09
N THR A 26 -2.95 10.53 6.12
CA THR A 26 -4.07 10.79 7.03
C THR A 26 -4.10 9.83 8.20
N THR A 27 -3.56 8.62 8.03
CA THR A 27 -3.44 7.60 9.08
C THR A 27 -2.35 6.59 8.73
N GLN A 28 -1.92 5.82 9.73
CA GLN A 28 -0.89 4.80 9.59
C GLN A 28 -1.06 3.68 10.61
N GLN A 29 -0.55 2.50 10.30
CA GLN A 29 -0.57 1.35 11.18
C GLN A 29 0.61 0.42 10.91
N ALA A 30 1.20 -0.14 11.96
CA ALA A 30 2.10 -1.28 11.89
C ALA A 30 1.45 -2.46 12.64
N SER A 31 1.59 -3.67 12.09
CA SER A 31 1.01 -4.89 12.68
C SER A 31 1.86 -6.10 12.32
N THR A 32 1.87 -7.10 13.18
CA THR A 32 2.37 -8.45 12.89
C THR A 32 1.27 -9.39 12.41
N HIS A 33 0.03 -8.97 12.48
CA HIS A 33 -1.14 -9.75 12.04
C HIS A 33 -1.47 -9.47 10.56
N CYS A 34 -0.61 -9.97 9.64
CA CYS A 34 -0.75 -9.73 8.21
C CYS A 34 -2.10 -10.16 7.61
N PRO A 35 -2.72 -11.30 8.00
CA PRO A 35 -4.01 -11.69 7.42
C PRO A 35 -5.13 -10.68 7.70
N GLY A 36 -5.09 -9.96 8.82
CA GLY A 36 -6.05 -8.90 9.14
C GLY A 36 -5.84 -7.60 8.38
N ALA A 37 -4.71 -7.47 7.68
CA ALA A 37 -4.37 -6.29 6.88
C ALA A 37 -4.68 -6.45 5.39
N VAL A 38 -5.20 -7.61 4.98
CA VAL A 38 -5.58 -7.88 3.58
C VAL A 38 -7.02 -8.38 3.52
N PHE A 39 -7.68 -8.06 2.42
CA PHE A 39 -9.03 -8.51 2.11
C PHE A 39 -8.98 -9.72 1.17
N GLY A 40 -9.92 -10.66 1.38
CA GLY A 40 -10.10 -11.85 0.56
C GLY A 40 -9.38 -13.08 1.12
N THR A 41 -10.12 -14.20 1.15
CA THR A 41 -9.69 -15.45 1.77
C THR A 41 -8.46 -16.06 1.12
N LYS A 42 -8.35 -15.97 -0.21
CA LYS A 42 -7.21 -16.46 -0.98
C LYS A 42 -5.93 -15.72 -0.62
N LEU A 43 -5.99 -14.38 -0.56
CA LEU A 43 -4.83 -13.56 -0.19
C LEU A 43 -4.45 -13.76 1.28
N GLN A 44 -5.44 -13.86 2.18
CA GLN A 44 -5.20 -14.17 3.59
C GLN A 44 -4.51 -15.53 3.79
N ALA A 45 -4.91 -16.55 3.04
CA ALA A 45 -4.26 -17.85 3.06
C ALA A 45 -2.82 -17.79 2.54
N ALA A 46 -2.59 -17.05 1.46
CA ALA A 46 -1.26 -16.88 0.88
C ALA A 46 -0.29 -16.18 1.85
N VAL A 47 -0.71 -15.09 2.51
CA VAL A 47 0.16 -14.38 3.47
C VAL A 47 0.50 -15.24 4.70
N ARG A 48 -0.40 -16.14 5.14
CA ARG A 48 -0.08 -17.14 6.19
C ARG A 48 0.92 -18.17 5.69
N LYS A 49 0.68 -18.75 4.52
CA LYS A 49 1.55 -19.77 3.91
C LYS A 49 2.99 -19.29 3.80
N TYR A 50 3.19 -18.05 3.35
CA TYR A 50 4.52 -17.47 3.16
C TYR A 50 5.04 -16.67 4.36
N LYS A 51 4.48 -16.94 5.56
CA LYS A 51 4.98 -16.46 6.85
C LYS A 51 5.23 -14.95 6.86
N CYS A 52 4.22 -14.17 6.49
CA CYS A 52 4.32 -12.72 6.60
C CYS A 52 4.55 -12.35 8.07
N SER A 53 5.66 -11.67 8.34
CA SER A 53 6.11 -11.32 9.69
C SER A 53 5.64 -9.93 10.13
N GLN A 54 5.40 -9.04 9.16
CA GLN A 54 5.05 -7.65 9.42
C GLN A 54 4.27 -7.07 8.24
N VAL A 55 3.30 -6.24 8.54
CA VAL A 55 2.61 -5.38 7.58
C VAL A 55 2.54 -3.97 8.11
N LEU A 56 2.92 -3.02 7.26
CA LEU A 56 2.77 -1.59 7.53
C LEU A 56 1.80 -1.00 6.51
N ARG A 57 0.88 -0.17 6.98
CA ARG A 57 -0.11 0.51 6.13
C ARG A 57 -0.11 2.01 6.39
N ALA A 58 -0.37 2.79 5.36
CA ALA A 58 -0.67 4.21 5.47
C ALA A 58 -1.75 4.59 4.46
N SER A 59 -2.59 5.55 4.81
CA SER A 59 -3.56 6.11 3.88
C SER A 59 -3.24 7.55 3.56
N TYR A 60 -3.44 7.90 2.30
CA TYR A 60 -3.13 9.20 1.75
C TYR A 60 -4.34 9.84 1.07
N LEU A 61 -4.38 11.15 1.14
CA LEU A 61 -5.28 12.02 0.41
C LEU A 61 -4.47 12.87 -0.57
N ALA A 62 -4.83 12.84 -1.86
CA ALA A 62 -4.27 13.76 -2.85
C ALA A 62 -5.14 15.03 -2.95
N LYS A 63 -4.48 16.19 -2.93
CA LYS A 63 -5.09 17.47 -3.28
C LYS A 63 -4.86 17.72 -4.79
N GLY A 64 -5.94 17.84 -5.53
CA GLY A 64 -5.94 17.99 -6.99
C GLY A 64 -7.14 17.22 -7.52
N PRO A 65 -7.02 16.16 -8.31
CA PRO A 65 -8.11 15.21 -8.36
C PRO A 65 -8.28 14.63 -6.96
N LYS A 66 -9.52 14.67 -6.45
CA LYS A 66 -9.82 14.24 -5.08
C LYS A 66 -9.75 12.71 -4.98
N LEU A 67 -8.54 12.20 -4.84
CA LEU A 67 -8.22 10.78 -4.74
C LEU A 67 -7.77 10.45 -3.32
N MET A 68 -8.10 9.27 -2.88
CA MET A 68 -7.65 8.72 -1.61
C MET A 68 -7.31 7.24 -1.75
N GLY A 69 -6.47 6.72 -0.88
CA GLY A 69 -6.12 5.31 -0.94
C GLY A 69 -5.25 4.87 0.22
N THR A 70 -5.07 3.56 0.29
CA THR A 70 -4.19 2.89 1.25
C THR A 70 -3.04 2.24 0.51
N ILE A 71 -1.83 2.41 1.02
CA ILE A 71 -0.67 1.61 0.65
C ILE A 71 -0.28 0.71 1.81
N GLY A 72 0.12 -0.53 1.51
CA GLY A 72 0.63 -1.48 2.49
C GLY A 72 1.88 -2.16 1.99
N VAL A 73 2.80 -2.44 2.91
CA VAL A 73 4.02 -3.22 2.66
C VAL A 73 4.00 -4.44 3.56
N LEU A 74 4.06 -5.62 2.96
CA LEU A 74 4.13 -6.90 3.64
C LEU A 74 5.56 -7.45 3.58
N ASN A 75 6.10 -7.85 4.73
CA ASN A 75 7.41 -8.50 4.82
C ASN A 75 7.21 -10.01 4.83
N LEU A 76 7.56 -10.68 3.75
CA LEU A 76 7.38 -12.11 3.55
C LEU A 76 8.69 -12.88 3.77
N SER A 77 8.61 -14.20 3.91
CA SER A 77 9.77 -15.02 4.24
C SER A 77 10.87 -15.02 3.16
N ASN A 78 10.49 -14.87 1.89
CA ASN A 78 11.41 -14.83 0.75
C ASN A 78 10.76 -14.22 -0.50
N SER A 79 11.56 -13.98 -1.53
CA SER A 79 11.12 -13.36 -2.79
C SER A 79 10.17 -14.26 -3.61
N ALA A 80 10.31 -15.56 -3.55
CA ALA A 80 9.39 -16.48 -4.20
C ALA A 80 7.99 -16.39 -3.57
N GLY A 81 7.94 -16.34 -2.23
CA GLY A 81 6.71 -16.12 -1.49
C GLY A 81 6.04 -14.78 -1.83
N ALA A 82 6.84 -13.71 -1.93
CA ALA A 82 6.32 -12.40 -2.33
C ALA A 82 5.68 -12.42 -3.73
N LYS A 83 6.32 -13.09 -4.69
CA LYS A 83 5.77 -13.29 -6.05
C LYS A 83 4.47 -14.09 -6.03
N ASP A 84 4.41 -15.17 -5.26
CA ASP A 84 3.23 -16.03 -5.21
C ASP A 84 2.05 -15.35 -4.47
N VAL A 85 2.33 -14.59 -3.40
CA VAL A 85 1.30 -13.76 -2.75
C VAL A 85 0.82 -12.67 -3.70
N GLY A 86 1.71 -12.02 -4.46
CA GLY A 86 1.37 -11.05 -5.50
C GLY A 86 0.43 -11.61 -6.57
N LYS A 87 0.62 -12.85 -7.01
CA LYS A 87 -0.29 -13.53 -7.94
C LYS A 87 -1.68 -13.81 -7.36
N ALA A 88 -1.82 -13.79 -6.04
CA ALA A 88 -3.10 -13.99 -5.37
C ALA A 88 -3.93 -12.71 -5.28
N THR A 89 -3.38 -11.54 -5.65
CA THR A 89 -4.10 -10.25 -5.66
C THR A 89 -5.10 -10.14 -6.81
N GLY A 90 -6.04 -9.22 -6.69
CA GLY A 90 -7.07 -8.97 -7.70
C GLY A 90 -8.26 -8.22 -7.09
N SER A 91 -9.29 -7.99 -7.88
CA SER A 91 -10.46 -7.16 -7.53
C SER A 91 -11.20 -7.55 -6.24
N SER A 92 -11.03 -8.78 -5.78
CA SER A 92 -11.57 -9.28 -4.51
C SER A 92 -10.48 -9.70 -3.51
N GLN A 93 -9.22 -9.39 -3.78
CA GLN A 93 -8.03 -9.83 -3.04
C GLN A 93 -7.02 -8.67 -3.01
N PHE A 94 -7.07 -7.79 -2.02
CA PHE A 94 -6.32 -6.54 -1.99
C PHE A 94 -5.93 -6.13 -0.56
N ILE A 95 -5.18 -5.04 -0.42
CA ILE A 95 -4.87 -4.47 0.89
C ILE A 95 -6.16 -3.98 1.56
N ALA A 96 -6.40 -4.38 2.80
CA ALA A 96 -7.54 -3.87 3.55
C ALA A 96 -7.35 -2.37 3.80
N GLN A 97 -8.34 -1.58 3.41
CA GLN A 97 -8.29 -0.14 3.51
C GLN A 97 -8.16 0.30 4.97
N LEU A 98 -7.31 1.28 5.22
CA LEU A 98 -7.09 1.85 6.53
C LEU A 98 -7.79 3.20 6.64
N ALA A 99 -9.03 3.21 7.16
CA ALA A 99 -9.79 4.43 7.33
C ALA A 99 -9.20 5.30 8.46
N ALA A 100 -9.14 6.62 8.22
CA ALA A 100 -8.78 7.58 9.26
C ALA A 100 -9.96 7.81 10.22
N ARG A 101 -9.70 8.43 11.36
CA ARG A 101 -10.75 8.75 12.34
C ARG A 101 -11.73 9.83 11.83
N SER A 102 -11.25 10.71 10.96
CA SER A 102 -12.02 11.83 10.40
C SER A 102 -11.48 12.23 9.01
N GLY A 103 -12.18 13.15 8.37
CA GLY A 103 -11.83 13.65 7.03
C GLY A 103 -12.24 12.71 5.90
N PRO A 104 -11.88 13.01 4.65
CA PRO A 104 -12.29 12.21 3.48
C PRO A 104 -11.90 10.74 3.58
N THR A 105 -10.71 10.43 4.06
CA THR A 105 -10.22 9.05 4.19
C THR A 105 -10.89 8.24 5.31
N HIS A 106 -11.75 8.85 6.13
CA HIS A 106 -12.66 8.13 7.02
C HIS A 106 -13.64 7.23 6.24
N HIS A 107 -13.92 7.58 5.00
CA HIS A 107 -14.83 6.84 4.12
C HIS A 107 -14.14 5.78 3.24
N LEU A 108 -12.83 5.58 3.36
CA LEU A 108 -12.14 4.45 2.71
C LEU A 108 -12.85 3.13 2.99
N ALA A 109 -12.91 2.26 1.99
CA ALA A 109 -13.66 1.01 1.95
C ALA A 109 -15.19 1.16 1.74
N LYS A 110 -15.72 2.36 1.61
CA LYS A 110 -17.13 2.58 1.27
C LYS A 110 -17.37 2.83 -0.22
N GLY A 111 -16.31 3.18 -0.95
CA GLY A 111 -16.33 3.35 -2.40
C GLY A 111 -15.87 2.12 -3.17
N THR A 112 -15.90 2.23 -4.49
CA THR A 112 -15.31 1.25 -5.40
C THR A 112 -14.02 1.83 -5.97
N GLY A 113 -12.94 1.06 -5.90
CA GLY A 113 -11.62 1.50 -6.33
C GLY A 113 -10.88 0.46 -7.15
N LEU A 114 -9.58 0.66 -7.27
CA LEU A 114 -8.66 -0.24 -7.96
C LEU A 114 -7.52 -0.62 -7.01
N GLU A 115 -7.13 -1.88 -7.11
CA GLU A 115 -5.94 -2.43 -6.48
C GLU A 115 -4.77 -2.44 -7.45
N GLU A 116 -3.56 -2.30 -6.93
CA GLU A 116 -2.30 -2.57 -7.63
C GLU A 116 -1.35 -3.29 -6.68
N ALA A 117 -0.44 -4.08 -7.25
CA ALA A 117 0.56 -4.85 -6.51
C ALA A 117 1.92 -4.76 -7.18
N GLU A 118 2.97 -4.58 -6.38
CA GLU A 118 4.37 -4.61 -6.82
C GLU A 118 5.19 -5.49 -5.89
N VAL A 119 6.02 -6.35 -6.47
CA VAL A 119 6.96 -7.20 -5.72
C VAL A 119 8.34 -6.57 -5.73
N LYS A 120 8.94 -6.40 -4.54
CA LYS A 120 10.28 -5.89 -4.38
C LYS A 120 11.09 -6.78 -3.42
N GLY A 121 11.94 -7.64 -3.98
CA GLY A 121 12.62 -8.65 -3.19
C GLY A 121 11.62 -9.57 -2.48
N HIS A 122 11.71 -9.65 -1.16
CA HIS A 122 10.77 -10.39 -0.32
C HIS A 122 9.61 -9.53 0.21
N TYR A 123 9.53 -8.28 -0.22
CA TYR A 123 8.42 -7.40 0.09
C TYR A 123 7.35 -7.44 -0.98
N LEU A 124 6.10 -7.39 -0.55
CA LEU A 124 4.96 -7.16 -1.41
C LEU A 124 4.33 -5.82 -1.06
N ILE A 125 4.27 -4.92 -2.03
CA ILE A 125 3.64 -3.62 -1.93
C ILE A 125 2.24 -3.73 -2.54
N LEU A 126 1.22 -3.35 -1.80
CA LEU A 126 -0.17 -3.37 -2.24
C LEU A 126 -0.76 -1.98 -2.10
N THR A 127 -1.58 -1.57 -3.05
CA THR A 127 -2.35 -0.34 -2.96
C THR A 127 -3.83 -0.58 -3.23
N TRP A 128 -4.65 0.30 -2.65
CA TRP A 128 -6.04 0.51 -2.99
C TRP A 128 -6.25 1.99 -3.23
N ALA A 129 -6.88 2.36 -4.33
CA ALA A 129 -7.18 3.74 -4.68
C ALA A 129 -8.65 3.90 -5.05
N GLU A 130 -9.29 4.96 -4.55
CA GLU A 130 -10.67 5.32 -4.85
C GLU A 130 -10.86 6.85 -4.90
N PHE A 131 -11.95 7.28 -5.50
CA PHE A 131 -12.34 8.69 -5.47
C PHE A 131 -12.96 9.07 -4.13
N THR A 132 -12.69 10.28 -3.64
CA THR A 132 -13.33 10.79 -2.41
C THR A 132 -14.86 10.95 -2.54
N THR A 133 -15.38 10.94 -3.77
CA THR A 133 -16.82 10.90 -4.06
C THR A 133 -17.44 9.52 -3.89
N LEU A 134 -16.64 8.48 -3.61
CA LEU A 134 -17.04 7.08 -3.45
C LEU A 134 -17.63 6.43 -4.71
N ARG A 135 -17.63 7.12 -5.84
CA ARG A 135 -18.13 6.61 -7.12
C ARG A 135 -17.13 5.66 -7.78
N ALA A 136 -17.64 4.61 -8.38
CA ALA A 136 -16.83 3.70 -9.17
C ALA A 136 -16.22 4.44 -10.39
N PRO A 137 -14.96 4.13 -10.77
CA PRO A 137 -14.40 4.65 -12.01
C PRO A 137 -15.16 4.06 -13.22
N SER A 138 -15.83 4.91 -13.99
CA SER A 138 -16.65 4.51 -15.12
C SER A 138 -15.97 4.68 -16.47
N THR A 139 -14.93 5.51 -16.55
CA THR A 139 -14.18 5.79 -17.79
C THR A 139 -12.75 5.28 -17.73
N ALA A 140 -12.13 5.06 -18.89
CA ALA A 140 -10.72 4.71 -18.99
C ALA A 140 -9.82 5.77 -18.34
N HIS A 141 -10.17 7.06 -18.49
CA HIS A 141 -9.46 8.17 -17.87
C HIS A 141 -9.50 8.10 -16.35
N GLN A 142 -10.67 7.85 -15.75
CA GLN A 142 -10.81 7.70 -14.30
C GLN A 142 -10.01 6.50 -13.76
N LYS A 143 -10.03 5.37 -14.47
CA LYS A 143 -9.19 4.21 -14.12
C LYS A 143 -7.70 4.53 -14.18
N ALA A 144 -7.28 5.27 -15.21
CA ALA A 144 -5.89 5.72 -15.34
C ALA A 144 -5.49 6.68 -14.19
N GLN A 145 -6.39 7.56 -13.74
CA GLN A 145 -6.13 8.43 -12.57
C GLN A 145 -5.90 7.61 -11.29
N LEU A 146 -6.70 6.57 -11.02
CA LEU A 146 -6.52 5.71 -9.86
C LEU A 146 -5.21 4.92 -9.95
N LYS A 147 -4.86 4.40 -11.12
CA LYS A 147 -3.57 3.73 -11.34
C LYS A 147 -2.38 4.66 -11.16
N ALA A 148 -2.44 5.87 -11.67
CA ALA A 148 -1.41 6.89 -11.49
C ALA A 148 -1.24 7.25 -10.00
N PHE A 149 -2.32 7.42 -9.26
CA PHE A 149 -2.27 7.62 -7.80
C PHE A 149 -1.58 6.47 -7.08
N SER A 150 -1.89 5.22 -7.41
CA SER A 150 -1.23 4.03 -6.85
C SER A 150 0.27 4.00 -7.19
N ALA A 151 0.64 4.29 -8.43
CA ALA A 151 2.04 4.37 -8.87
C ALA A 151 2.80 5.48 -8.13
N ASP A 152 2.18 6.63 -7.91
CA ASP A 152 2.74 7.73 -7.14
C ASP A 152 3.01 7.33 -5.68
N LEU A 153 2.04 6.68 -5.03
CA LEU A 153 2.22 6.16 -3.67
C LEU A 153 3.41 5.18 -3.62
N ILE A 154 3.46 4.21 -4.51
CA ILE A 154 4.52 3.19 -4.53
C ILE A 154 5.88 3.87 -4.73
N SER A 155 6.00 4.72 -5.76
CA SER A 155 7.29 5.32 -6.16
C SER A 155 7.85 6.29 -5.13
N ARG A 156 7.00 7.05 -4.44
CA ARG A 156 7.42 8.12 -3.52
C ARG A 156 7.43 7.72 -2.05
N THR A 157 6.96 6.52 -1.74
CA THR A 157 6.96 6.01 -0.37
C THR A 157 7.79 4.73 -0.25
N ALA A 158 7.16 3.58 -0.32
CA ALA A 158 7.78 2.30 -0.07
C ALA A 158 8.99 2.01 -0.98
N ASN A 159 8.90 2.36 -2.26
CA ASN A 159 9.93 1.99 -3.23
C ASN A 159 11.29 2.62 -2.95
N VAL A 160 11.33 3.88 -2.51
CA VAL A 160 12.57 4.57 -2.15
C VAL A 160 13.28 3.85 -1.02
N SER A 161 12.59 3.67 0.12
CA SER A 161 13.17 3.07 1.32
C SER A 161 13.53 1.59 1.15
N LEU A 162 12.68 0.81 0.44
CA LEU A 162 12.96 -0.60 0.21
C LEU A 162 14.13 -0.80 -0.77
N THR A 163 14.32 0.09 -1.76
CA THR A 163 15.49 0.04 -2.64
C THR A 163 16.77 0.25 -1.85
N SER A 164 16.81 1.27 -1.02
CA SER A 164 17.96 1.55 -0.16
C SER A 164 18.29 0.34 0.72
N ARG A 165 17.29 -0.22 1.40
CA ARG A 165 17.46 -1.42 2.24
C ARG A 165 18.03 -2.63 1.51
N MET A 166 17.59 -2.86 0.28
CA MET A 166 18.10 -3.97 -0.52
C MET A 166 19.57 -3.80 -0.94
N VAL A 167 20.00 -2.55 -1.11
CA VAL A 167 21.40 -2.23 -1.52
C VAL A 167 22.32 -2.21 -0.32
N THR A 168 21.90 -1.63 0.81
CA THR A 168 22.75 -1.40 1.99
C THR A 168 22.67 -2.53 3.02
N GLY A 169 21.69 -3.41 2.93
CA GLY A 169 21.49 -4.53 3.87
C GLY A 169 21.07 -4.10 5.28
N GLY A 170 20.71 -2.86 5.48
CA GLY A 170 20.33 -2.33 6.81
C GLY A 170 19.46 -1.07 6.73
N PRO A 171 18.96 -0.60 7.88
CA PRO A 171 18.23 0.65 7.93
C PRO A 171 19.18 1.81 7.59
N GLU A 172 18.78 2.71 6.70
CA GLU A 172 19.45 3.99 6.63
C GLU A 172 19.32 4.66 7.99
N VAL A 173 20.46 5.06 8.53
CA VAL A 173 20.52 5.95 9.70
C VAL A 173 20.16 7.34 9.17
N PRO A 174 19.22 8.07 9.79
CA PRO A 174 18.84 9.41 9.38
C PRO A 174 19.99 10.40 9.51
#